data_aa98a86e5a10681cd2b779d600693f8e
#
_entry.id   aa98a86e5a10681cd2b779d600693f8e
#
_cell.length_a   1.000
_cell.length_b   1.000
_cell.length_c   1.000
_cell.angle_alpha   90.00
_cell.angle_beta   90.00
_cell.angle_gamma   90.00
#
_symmetry.space_group_name_H-M   'P 1'
#
loop_
_entity.id
_entity.type
_entity.pdbx_description
1 polymer ?
#
loop_
_entity_poly.entity_id
_entity_poly.type
_entity_poly.pdbx_seq_one_letter_code
_entity_poly.pdbx_strand_id
1 'polypeptide(L)'
;MAAKTYRLGVDVGGTHTDLVLLDVAGGTLAVEKVATTPKNPALGIMRGIGNFAARGVDLSGIEFFSHGTTITTNALLEMRGAKVGLLINRGFRAIQETQGQARDGNVFDYFFQKPPPIAPQSLTREIGGRIDYAGAVLEPLDEDAVRRAAAELKAAGVVSIAVCYLFAFMNPAHEERTGAIIREIFPDAHISLSSEVLSRVREWPRMSATLLNAYLAPVLATYITDLETRLNASGVTTQQRFLMQSNGGVMPFAAAVTGHKTVHSLLSGPAAGARASAYLPRDDGGAGGRGIVTLDMGGTSCDIAFIEGGAPLEVTEGIVARRQLDVPALDLTTISAGGGSIVWIDRAGFLSVGPQSAGADPGPVCYGRGGDNPTVTDADIVCGLLNPDYFLGGTQKLDAAAARAALETKIATPMKMTLAEAAAGIRLRIKAVGEQKPTTITNEADNLWTTSKAGK
;
A
#
# COMPACT_ATOMS: atom_id res chain seq x y z
N MET A 1 2.37 -36.16 -22.90
CA MET A 1 1.52 -34.99 -22.59
C MET A 1 2.43 -33.80 -22.57
N ALA A 2 2.07 -32.67 -23.18
CA ALA A 2 2.84 -31.43 -23.03
C ALA A 2 2.88 -31.05 -21.53
N ALA A 3 4.03 -30.59 -21.06
CA ALA A 3 4.13 -30.11 -19.67
C ALA A 3 3.12 -28.98 -19.49
N LYS A 4 2.34 -29.03 -18.41
CA LYS A 4 1.39 -27.97 -18.10
C LYS A 4 2.18 -26.73 -17.68
N THR A 5 1.81 -25.59 -18.23
CA THR A 5 2.36 -24.27 -17.87
C THR A 5 1.32 -23.48 -17.09
N TYR A 6 1.80 -22.81 -16.04
CA TYR A 6 0.95 -22.06 -15.11
C TYR A 6 1.39 -20.61 -14.96
N ARG A 7 0.43 -19.73 -14.69
CA ARG A 7 0.67 -18.38 -14.21
C ARG A 7 0.08 -18.22 -12.82
N LEU A 8 0.88 -17.72 -11.89
CA LEU A 8 0.48 -17.54 -10.51
C LEU A 8 0.40 -16.06 -10.16
N GLY A 9 -0.79 -15.62 -9.78
CA GLY A 9 -1.03 -14.31 -9.18
C GLY A 9 -1.21 -14.45 -7.67
N VAL A 10 -0.61 -13.55 -6.90
CA VAL A 10 -0.71 -13.52 -5.44
C VAL A 10 -1.02 -12.11 -4.99
N ASP A 11 -2.02 -11.96 -4.12
CA ASP A 11 -2.28 -10.73 -3.39
C ASP A 11 -2.17 -10.95 -1.89
N VAL A 12 -1.30 -10.17 -1.24
CA VAL A 12 -1.13 -10.19 0.21
C VAL A 12 -1.83 -8.99 0.82
N GLY A 13 -3.03 -9.22 1.31
CA GLY A 13 -3.77 -8.26 2.11
C GLY A 13 -3.40 -8.29 3.60
N GLY A 14 -3.95 -7.35 4.36
CA GLY A 14 -3.72 -7.26 5.81
C GLY A 14 -4.24 -8.45 6.62
N THR A 15 -5.29 -9.12 6.15
CA THR A 15 -5.95 -10.25 6.83
C THR A 15 -5.78 -11.57 6.11
N HIS A 16 -5.85 -11.57 4.79
CA HIS A 16 -5.81 -12.76 3.95
C HIS A 16 -4.80 -12.60 2.83
N THR A 17 -4.28 -13.74 2.38
CA THR A 17 -3.44 -13.87 1.20
C THR A 17 -4.21 -14.70 0.19
N ASP A 18 -4.47 -14.14 -0.97
CA ASP A 18 -5.19 -14.75 -2.07
C ASP A 18 -4.21 -15.17 -3.16
N LEU A 19 -4.36 -16.40 -3.66
CA LEU A 19 -3.54 -16.95 -4.73
C LEU A 19 -4.45 -17.45 -5.84
N VAL A 20 -4.12 -17.11 -7.07
CA VAL A 20 -4.84 -17.56 -8.28
C VAL A 20 -3.85 -18.20 -9.23
N LEU A 21 -4.06 -19.46 -9.53
CA LEU A 21 -3.27 -20.23 -10.47
C LEU A 21 -4.05 -20.45 -11.77
N LEU A 22 -3.54 -19.96 -12.89
CA LEU A 22 -4.09 -20.17 -14.22
C LEU A 22 -3.32 -21.30 -14.91
N ASP A 23 -4.02 -22.37 -15.29
CA ASP A 23 -3.53 -23.36 -16.27
C ASP A 23 -3.63 -22.71 -17.66
N VAL A 24 -2.50 -22.37 -18.26
CA VAL A 24 -2.45 -21.61 -19.53
C VAL A 24 -3.05 -22.40 -20.69
N ALA A 25 -2.82 -23.72 -20.74
CA ALA A 25 -3.31 -24.59 -21.80
C ALA A 25 -4.79 -24.97 -21.61
N GLY A 26 -5.20 -25.23 -20.37
CA GLY A 26 -6.56 -25.65 -20.04
C GLY A 26 -7.55 -24.52 -19.85
N GLY A 27 -7.08 -23.27 -19.71
CA GLY A 27 -7.92 -22.10 -19.43
C GLY A 27 -8.62 -22.16 -18.07
N THR A 28 -8.19 -23.04 -17.16
CA THR A 28 -8.82 -23.23 -15.86
C THR A 28 -8.12 -22.45 -14.76
N LEU A 29 -8.92 -21.91 -13.83
CA LEU A 29 -8.42 -21.20 -12.66
C LEU A 29 -8.57 -22.07 -11.40
N ALA A 30 -7.52 -22.09 -10.58
CA ALA A 30 -7.58 -22.61 -9.22
C ALA A 30 -7.29 -21.46 -8.24
N VAL A 31 -8.08 -21.38 -7.18
CA VAL A 31 -7.99 -20.31 -6.19
C VAL A 31 -7.65 -20.89 -4.83
N GLU A 32 -6.75 -20.24 -4.11
CA GLU A 32 -6.44 -20.47 -2.70
C GLU A 32 -6.59 -19.16 -1.93
N LYS A 33 -7.18 -19.27 -0.75
CA LYS A 33 -7.26 -18.18 0.22
C LYS A 33 -6.76 -18.67 1.57
N VAL A 34 -5.69 -18.04 2.06
CA VAL A 34 -5.07 -18.40 3.34
C VAL A 34 -5.00 -17.19 4.26
N ALA A 35 -4.96 -17.41 5.57
CA ALA A 35 -4.73 -16.32 6.51
C ALA A 35 -3.34 -15.72 6.30
N THR A 36 -3.25 -14.40 6.22
CA THR A 36 -1.97 -13.69 6.20
C THR A 36 -1.22 -13.91 7.51
N THR A 37 0.10 -14.05 7.41
CA THR A 37 1.00 -14.11 8.55
C THR A 37 1.66 -12.73 8.72
N PRO A 38 1.15 -11.83 9.58
CA PRO A 38 1.57 -10.41 9.59
C PRO A 38 3.06 -10.19 9.84
N LYS A 39 3.70 -11.06 10.65
CA LYS A 39 5.14 -10.97 10.95
C LYS A 39 6.04 -11.42 9.79
N ASN A 40 5.56 -12.32 8.94
CA ASN A 40 6.26 -12.78 7.74
C ASN A 40 5.24 -13.21 6.68
N PRO A 41 4.79 -12.29 5.81
CA PRO A 41 3.76 -12.58 4.82
C PRO A 41 4.15 -13.63 3.78
N ALA A 42 5.46 -13.83 3.54
CA ALA A 42 5.94 -14.88 2.65
C ALA A 42 5.47 -16.29 3.08
N LEU A 43 5.31 -16.53 4.40
CA LEU A 43 4.82 -17.82 4.91
C LEU A 43 3.37 -18.11 4.47
N GLY A 44 2.52 -17.09 4.40
CA GLY A 44 1.15 -17.22 3.86
C GLY A 44 1.19 -17.62 2.40
N ILE A 45 2.02 -16.97 1.60
CA ILE A 45 2.22 -17.31 0.18
C ILE A 45 2.67 -18.76 0.03
N MET A 46 3.71 -19.17 0.78
CA MET A 46 4.24 -20.52 0.70
C MET A 46 3.23 -21.58 1.12
N ARG A 47 2.34 -21.28 2.08
CA ARG A 47 1.25 -22.16 2.45
C ARG A 47 0.28 -22.37 1.28
N GLY A 48 -0.15 -21.29 0.62
CA GLY A 48 -1.03 -21.38 -0.56
C GLY A 48 -0.38 -22.16 -1.71
N ILE A 49 0.90 -21.91 -2.00
CA ILE A 49 1.66 -22.67 -3.01
C ILE A 49 1.74 -24.16 -2.63
N GLY A 50 1.99 -24.47 -1.35
CA GLY A 50 1.98 -25.85 -0.85
C GLY A 50 0.63 -26.55 -1.03
N ASN A 51 -0.48 -25.83 -0.90
CA ASN A 51 -1.82 -26.38 -1.16
C ASN A 51 -2.01 -26.74 -2.64
N PHE A 52 -1.49 -25.93 -3.57
CA PHE A 52 -1.50 -26.31 -4.99
C PHE A 52 -0.65 -27.56 -5.27
N ALA A 53 0.54 -27.62 -4.69
CA ALA A 53 1.40 -28.81 -4.82
C ALA A 53 0.72 -30.07 -4.28
N ALA A 54 0.05 -29.99 -3.13
CA ALA A 54 -0.70 -31.09 -2.54
C ALA A 54 -1.87 -31.58 -3.41
N ARG A 55 -2.38 -30.73 -4.32
CA ARG A 55 -3.39 -31.09 -5.33
C ARG A 55 -2.76 -31.60 -6.64
N GLY A 56 -1.47 -31.84 -6.66
CA GLY A 56 -0.76 -32.39 -7.82
C GLY A 56 -0.32 -31.36 -8.86
N VAL A 57 -0.27 -30.07 -8.52
CA VAL A 57 0.30 -29.06 -9.39
C VAL A 57 1.83 -29.18 -9.39
N ASP A 58 2.43 -29.31 -10.58
CA ASP A 58 3.87 -29.22 -10.75
C ASP A 58 4.31 -27.75 -10.67
N LEU A 59 4.94 -27.38 -9.54
CA LEU A 59 5.38 -26.02 -9.30
C LEU A 59 6.47 -25.54 -10.25
N SER A 60 7.26 -26.46 -10.84
CA SER A 60 8.27 -26.13 -11.86
C SER A 60 7.63 -25.64 -13.18
N GLY A 61 6.36 -25.97 -13.41
CA GLY A 61 5.58 -25.48 -14.54
C GLY A 61 5.06 -24.04 -14.40
N ILE A 62 5.30 -23.36 -13.24
CA ILE A 62 4.94 -21.95 -13.08
C ILE A 62 5.93 -21.10 -13.86
N GLU A 63 5.48 -20.54 -14.99
CA GLU A 63 6.30 -19.72 -15.89
C GLU A 63 6.27 -18.22 -15.55
N PHE A 64 5.25 -17.77 -14.83
CA PHE A 64 5.02 -16.37 -14.50
C PHE A 64 4.48 -16.24 -13.07
N PHE A 65 5.07 -15.32 -12.29
CA PHE A 65 4.68 -15.02 -10.93
C PHE A 65 4.45 -13.51 -10.78
N SER A 66 3.25 -13.12 -10.37
CA SER A 66 2.88 -11.72 -10.10
C SER A 66 2.42 -11.57 -8.66
N HIS A 67 2.83 -10.49 -8.00
CA HIS A 67 2.58 -10.28 -6.58
C HIS A 67 2.12 -8.86 -6.28
N GLY A 68 0.93 -8.73 -5.70
CA GLY A 68 0.43 -7.53 -5.01
C GLY A 68 0.76 -7.61 -3.52
N THR A 69 1.15 -6.49 -2.89
CA THR A 69 1.51 -6.48 -1.48
C THR A 69 1.15 -5.19 -0.77
N THR A 70 0.72 -5.29 0.47
CA THR A 70 0.47 -4.15 1.37
C THR A 70 1.67 -3.84 2.28
N ILE A 71 2.81 -4.53 2.12
CA ILE A 71 3.97 -4.39 3.03
C ILE A 71 4.48 -2.96 3.11
N THR A 72 4.68 -2.32 1.96
CA THR A 72 5.17 -0.93 1.89
C THR A 72 4.15 0.05 2.45
N THR A 73 2.87 -0.15 2.16
CA THR A 73 1.78 0.67 2.69
C THR A 73 1.70 0.53 4.21
N ASN A 74 1.73 -0.68 4.73
CA ASN A 74 1.70 -0.93 6.18
C ASN A 74 2.94 -0.38 6.88
N ALA A 75 4.14 -0.57 6.31
CA ALA A 75 5.38 -0.01 6.85
C ALA A 75 5.33 1.52 6.96
N LEU A 76 4.72 2.18 5.97
CA LEU A 76 4.53 3.63 5.99
C LEU A 76 3.49 4.07 7.03
N LEU A 77 2.33 3.42 7.10
CA LEU A 77 1.27 3.75 8.06
C LEU A 77 1.69 3.53 9.51
N GLU A 78 2.43 2.46 9.77
CA GLU A 78 2.92 2.09 11.11
C GLU A 78 4.26 2.76 11.46
N MET A 79 4.82 3.58 10.57
CA MET A 79 6.11 4.24 10.73
C MET A 79 7.26 3.25 11.04
N ARG A 80 7.28 2.10 10.36
CA ARG A 80 8.26 1.00 10.53
C ARG A 80 9.26 0.89 9.38
N GLY A 81 9.60 2.00 8.75
CA GLY A 81 10.61 2.03 7.70
C GLY A 81 12.02 2.21 8.21
N ALA A 82 12.95 2.41 7.29
CA ALA A 82 14.36 2.58 7.56
C ALA A 82 14.71 3.92 8.20
N LYS A 83 15.82 3.98 8.91
CA LYS A 83 16.43 5.24 9.32
C LYS A 83 17.12 5.89 8.13
N VAL A 84 16.60 7.05 7.70
CA VAL A 84 17.01 7.72 6.45
C VAL A 84 17.87 8.95 6.74
N GLY A 85 18.95 9.10 5.96
CA GLY A 85 19.71 10.33 5.81
C GLY A 85 19.33 11.05 4.52
N LEU A 86 19.43 12.39 4.50
CA LEU A 86 19.17 13.20 3.31
C LEU A 86 20.41 14.01 2.93
N LEU A 87 20.81 13.93 1.67
CA LEU A 87 21.78 14.85 1.05
C LEU A 87 21.03 15.83 0.14
N ILE A 88 21.26 17.11 0.34
CA ILE A 88 20.60 18.21 -0.36
C ILE A 88 21.60 19.30 -0.71
N ASN A 89 21.33 20.13 -1.71
CA ASN A 89 22.18 21.28 -1.99
C ASN A 89 22.23 22.28 -0.84
N ARG A 90 23.39 22.91 -0.68
CA ARG A 90 23.60 23.98 0.30
C ARG A 90 22.57 25.10 0.14
N GLY A 91 21.98 25.55 1.26
CA GLY A 91 20.97 26.60 1.29
C GLY A 91 19.52 26.10 1.09
N PHE A 92 19.29 24.79 0.86
CA PHE A 92 17.97 24.26 0.54
C PHE A 92 17.39 23.30 1.61
N ARG A 93 18.02 23.22 2.75
CA ARG A 93 17.62 22.35 3.87
C ARG A 93 16.17 22.55 4.32
N ALA A 94 15.66 23.79 4.17
CA ALA A 94 14.30 24.12 4.60
C ALA A 94 13.19 23.55 3.70
N ILE A 95 13.48 22.99 2.53
CA ILE A 95 12.45 22.44 1.61
C ILE A 95 11.59 21.39 2.31
N GLN A 96 12.19 20.49 3.09
CA GLN A 96 11.45 19.47 3.83
C GLN A 96 10.53 20.06 4.90
N GLU A 97 10.92 21.18 5.50
CA GLU A 97 10.13 21.86 6.51
C GLU A 97 9.00 22.69 5.91
N THR A 98 9.27 23.38 4.80
CA THR A 98 8.28 24.24 4.14
C THR A 98 7.26 23.44 3.35
N GLN A 99 7.67 22.32 2.71
CA GLN A 99 6.82 21.42 1.92
C GLN A 99 6.03 22.16 0.84
N GLY A 100 6.62 23.20 0.24
CA GLY A 100 5.93 24.06 -0.71
C GLY A 100 4.74 24.83 -0.13
N GLN A 101 4.63 24.91 1.21
CA GLN A 101 3.49 25.45 1.95
C GLN A 101 2.18 24.68 1.71
N ALA A 102 2.24 23.50 1.10
CA ALA A 102 1.08 22.65 0.91
C ALA A 102 0.52 22.17 2.26
N ARG A 103 -0.77 22.32 2.44
CA ARG A 103 -1.52 21.78 3.57
C ARG A 103 -2.57 20.84 3.06
N ASP A 104 -2.67 19.68 3.70
CA ASP A 104 -3.76 18.76 3.51
C ASP A 104 -4.96 19.27 4.32
N GLY A 105 -6.11 19.45 3.67
CA GLY A 105 -7.34 19.87 4.32
C GLY A 105 -7.52 21.39 4.46
N ASN A 106 -8.15 21.81 5.56
CA ASN A 106 -8.50 23.21 5.77
C ASN A 106 -7.27 24.06 6.10
N VAL A 107 -6.97 25.06 5.26
CA VAL A 107 -5.85 26.01 5.49
C VAL A 107 -5.98 26.83 6.78
N PHE A 108 -7.18 26.92 7.35
CA PHE A 108 -7.48 27.61 8.60
C PHE A 108 -7.46 26.67 9.82
N ASP A 109 -7.03 25.42 9.66
CA ASP A 109 -6.88 24.52 10.80
C ASP A 109 -5.68 24.93 11.65
N TYR A 110 -5.94 25.53 12.80
CA TYR A 110 -4.92 25.95 13.76
C TYR A 110 -4.23 24.78 14.47
N PHE A 111 -4.83 23.59 14.46
CA PHE A 111 -4.29 22.38 15.05
C PHE A 111 -3.56 21.49 14.05
N PHE A 112 -3.43 21.96 12.82
CA PHE A 112 -2.72 21.20 11.78
C PHE A 112 -1.28 20.92 12.21
N GLN A 113 -0.94 19.64 12.22
CA GLN A 113 0.42 19.16 12.46
C GLN A 113 0.90 18.40 11.24
N LYS A 114 2.08 18.74 10.74
CA LYS A 114 2.74 17.97 9.70
C LYS A 114 3.10 16.58 10.24
N PRO A 115 3.08 15.55 9.36
CA PRO A 115 3.58 14.23 9.76
C PRO A 115 5.07 14.33 10.11
N PRO A 116 5.58 13.48 11.04
CA PRO A 116 7.00 13.46 11.39
C PRO A 116 7.89 13.33 10.14
N PRO A 117 9.01 14.08 10.06
CA PRO A 117 9.90 14.02 8.91
C PRO A 117 10.54 12.62 8.77
N ILE A 118 10.66 12.13 7.54
CA ILE A 118 11.32 10.85 7.24
C ILE A 118 12.83 10.96 7.53
N ALA A 119 13.48 12.05 7.09
CA ALA A 119 14.85 12.37 7.44
C ALA A 119 14.86 13.62 8.31
N PRO A 120 15.05 13.50 9.63
CA PRO A 120 15.09 14.68 10.50
C PRO A 120 16.30 15.56 10.18
N GLN A 121 16.25 16.83 10.58
CA GLN A 121 17.34 17.78 10.30
C GLN A 121 18.70 17.31 10.82
N SER A 122 18.75 16.56 11.92
CA SER A 122 19.97 15.97 12.46
C SER A 122 20.63 14.95 11.50
N LEU A 123 19.85 14.36 10.58
CA LEU A 123 20.30 13.42 9.55
C LEU A 123 20.29 14.01 8.16
N THR A 124 20.12 15.33 8.02
CA THR A 124 20.21 16.06 6.75
C THR A 124 21.55 16.72 6.63
N ARG A 125 22.22 16.56 5.46
CA ARG A 125 23.54 17.15 5.15
C ARG A 125 23.43 17.97 3.88
N GLU A 126 24.03 19.16 3.94
CA GLU A 126 24.10 20.08 2.79
C GLU A 126 25.39 19.89 2.02
N ILE A 127 25.28 19.74 0.72
CA ILE A 127 26.38 19.47 -0.21
C ILE A 127 26.55 20.66 -1.16
N GLY A 128 27.78 21.11 -1.35
CA GLY A 128 28.15 22.08 -2.37
C GLY A 128 28.06 21.47 -3.77
N GLY A 129 27.77 22.32 -4.73
CA GLY A 129 27.55 21.93 -6.13
C GLY A 129 26.22 22.44 -6.65
N ARG A 130 26.18 22.92 -7.90
CA ARG A 130 24.99 23.52 -8.48
C ARG A 130 24.84 23.19 -9.94
N ILE A 131 23.66 22.75 -10.31
CA ILE A 131 23.17 22.63 -11.69
C ILE A 131 22.11 23.71 -11.91
N ASP A 132 22.09 24.35 -13.08
CA ASP A 132 21.09 25.34 -13.42
C ASP A 132 19.86 24.75 -14.10
N TYR A 133 18.92 25.62 -14.44
CA TYR A 133 17.68 25.26 -15.11
C TYR A 133 17.86 24.70 -16.53
N ALA A 134 18.99 24.94 -17.18
CA ALA A 134 19.34 24.40 -18.49
C ALA A 134 20.16 23.10 -18.41
N GLY A 135 20.48 22.64 -17.19
CA GLY A 135 21.30 21.45 -16.95
C GLY A 135 22.80 21.70 -16.98
N ALA A 136 23.25 22.97 -17.05
CA ALA A 136 24.68 23.32 -17.00
C ALA A 136 25.19 23.27 -15.54
N VAL A 137 26.44 22.85 -15.38
CA VAL A 137 27.12 22.85 -14.08
C VAL A 137 27.60 24.26 -13.78
N LEU A 138 26.99 24.95 -12.81
CA LEU A 138 27.42 26.27 -12.33
C LEU A 138 28.51 26.16 -11.25
N GLU A 139 28.42 25.15 -10.38
CA GLU A 139 29.37 24.87 -9.31
C GLU A 139 29.65 23.37 -9.32
N PRO A 140 30.90 22.92 -9.38
CA PRO A 140 31.25 21.50 -9.29
C PRO A 140 30.77 20.88 -8.00
N LEU A 141 30.50 19.57 -8.00
CA LEU A 141 30.14 18.81 -6.80
C LEU A 141 31.27 18.85 -5.79
N ASP A 142 30.97 19.18 -4.54
CA ASP A 142 31.91 19.06 -3.41
C ASP A 142 31.97 17.59 -2.96
N GLU A 143 32.83 16.80 -3.66
CA GLU A 143 32.98 15.37 -3.37
C GLU A 143 33.47 15.09 -1.95
N ASP A 144 34.32 15.97 -1.39
CA ASP A 144 34.79 15.81 -0.02
C ASP A 144 33.67 16.01 1.01
N ALA A 145 32.76 16.95 0.76
CA ALA A 145 31.56 17.08 1.58
C ALA A 145 30.65 15.84 1.48
N VAL A 146 30.51 15.23 0.30
CA VAL A 146 29.79 13.96 0.13
C VAL A 146 30.44 12.85 0.96
N ARG A 147 31.78 12.70 0.89
CA ARG A 147 32.52 11.69 1.65
C ARG A 147 32.33 11.87 3.16
N ARG A 148 32.47 13.09 3.67
CA ARG A 148 32.22 13.40 5.09
C ARG A 148 30.78 13.09 5.49
N ALA A 149 29.81 13.53 4.70
CA ALA A 149 28.39 13.32 4.95
C ALA A 149 28.05 11.82 5.00
N ALA A 150 28.54 11.02 4.06
CA ALA A 150 28.32 9.58 4.04
C ALA A 150 28.90 8.89 5.29
N ALA A 151 30.12 9.25 5.70
CA ALA A 151 30.75 8.71 6.90
C ALA A 151 29.97 9.10 8.18
N GLU A 152 29.53 10.34 8.30
CA GLU A 152 28.73 10.84 9.44
C GLU A 152 27.38 10.11 9.52
N LEU A 153 26.67 9.96 8.40
CA LEU A 153 25.39 9.27 8.36
C LEU A 153 25.52 7.78 8.69
N LYS A 154 26.59 7.11 8.21
CA LYS A 154 26.92 5.76 8.59
C LYS A 154 27.16 5.64 10.09
N ALA A 155 27.98 6.52 10.67
CA ALA A 155 28.25 6.57 12.13
C ALA A 155 26.98 6.86 12.95
N ALA A 156 26.03 7.62 12.38
CA ALA A 156 24.72 7.87 12.99
C ALA A 156 23.74 6.68 12.90
N GLY A 157 24.15 5.55 12.31
CA GLY A 157 23.33 4.35 12.16
C GLY A 157 22.20 4.50 11.13
N VAL A 158 22.39 5.36 10.13
CA VAL A 158 21.54 5.43 8.94
C VAL A 158 21.75 4.16 8.12
N VAL A 159 20.69 3.63 7.51
CA VAL A 159 20.75 2.45 6.63
C VAL A 159 20.33 2.75 5.20
N SER A 160 19.71 3.92 4.98
CA SER A 160 19.27 4.36 3.67
C SER A 160 19.51 5.85 3.48
N ILE A 161 19.97 6.27 2.30
CA ILE A 161 20.31 7.65 1.99
C ILE A 161 19.51 8.11 0.79
N ALA A 162 18.75 9.20 0.98
CA ALA A 162 18.09 9.94 -0.09
C ALA A 162 19.02 11.07 -0.57
N VAL A 163 19.19 11.19 -1.89
CA VAL A 163 19.91 12.30 -2.52
C VAL A 163 18.92 13.08 -3.37
N CYS A 164 18.78 14.38 -3.09
CA CYS A 164 17.84 15.23 -3.81
C CYS A 164 18.46 16.59 -4.09
N TYR A 165 19.04 16.73 -5.29
CA TYR A 165 19.67 17.95 -5.72
C TYR A 165 18.79 18.74 -6.69
N LEU A 166 18.97 20.06 -6.71
CA LEU A 166 18.25 20.93 -7.61
C LEU A 166 18.60 20.61 -9.06
N PHE A 167 17.57 20.62 -9.90
CA PHE A 167 17.68 20.36 -11.34
C PHE A 167 18.29 19.00 -11.72
N ALA A 168 18.34 18.03 -10.78
CA ALA A 168 18.83 16.68 -11.08
C ALA A 168 17.99 15.95 -12.14
N PHE A 169 16.74 16.37 -12.35
CA PHE A 169 15.88 15.88 -13.42
C PHE A 169 16.33 16.39 -14.82
N MET A 170 17.10 17.49 -14.91
CA MET A 170 17.71 17.99 -16.14
C MET A 170 19.09 17.39 -16.37
N ASN A 171 19.89 17.26 -15.30
CA ASN A 171 21.23 16.69 -15.35
C ASN A 171 21.50 15.92 -14.05
N PRO A 172 21.50 14.57 -14.08
CA PRO A 172 21.67 13.75 -12.90
C PRO A 172 23.13 13.58 -12.44
N ALA A 173 24.10 14.13 -13.17
CA ALA A 173 25.53 13.84 -12.97
C ALA A 173 26.02 14.02 -11.51
N HIS A 174 25.55 15.07 -10.81
CA HIS A 174 25.91 15.28 -9.40
C HIS A 174 25.30 14.22 -8.48
N GLU A 175 24.05 13.78 -8.71
CA GLU A 175 23.43 12.69 -7.92
C GLU A 175 24.08 11.35 -8.21
N GLU A 176 24.35 11.02 -9.47
CA GLU A 176 25.03 9.78 -9.87
C GLU A 176 26.43 9.69 -9.26
N ARG A 177 27.21 10.79 -9.33
CA ARG A 177 28.54 10.85 -8.72
C ARG A 177 28.47 10.73 -7.20
N THR A 178 27.49 11.39 -6.56
CA THR A 178 27.22 11.25 -5.12
C THR A 178 26.89 9.81 -4.76
N GLY A 179 26.02 9.15 -5.52
CA GLY A 179 25.69 7.74 -5.33
C GLY A 179 26.91 6.82 -5.44
N ALA A 180 27.80 7.07 -6.41
CA ALA A 180 29.06 6.32 -6.54
C ALA A 180 29.96 6.48 -5.30
N ILE A 181 30.15 7.72 -4.83
CA ILE A 181 30.94 8.01 -3.62
C ILE A 181 30.34 7.36 -2.37
N ILE A 182 29.02 7.38 -2.22
CA ILE A 182 28.37 6.72 -1.08
C ILE A 182 28.63 5.22 -1.12
N ARG A 183 28.55 4.56 -2.29
CA ARG A 183 28.83 3.11 -2.41
C ARG A 183 30.27 2.77 -2.05
N GLU A 184 31.26 3.64 -2.32
CA GLU A 184 32.65 3.45 -1.90
C GLU A 184 32.81 3.43 -0.37
N ILE A 185 32.09 4.28 0.35
CA ILE A 185 32.25 4.50 1.80
C ILE A 185 31.29 3.64 2.61
N PHE A 186 30.08 3.49 2.09
CA PHE A 186 28.97 2.81 2.77
C PHE A 186 28.28 1.83 1.79
N PRO A 187 28.94 0.72 1.41
CA PRO A 187 28.46 -0.22 0.40
C PRO A 187 27.12 -0.87 0.75
N ASP A 188 26.80 -1.00 2.04
CA ASP A 188 25.55 -1.62 2.51
C ASP A 188 24.37 -0.64 2.54
N ALA A 189 24.57 0.65 2.23
CA ALA A 189 23.50 1.63 2.25
C ALA A 189 22.56 1.44 1.06
N HIS A 190 21.27 1.50 1.31
CA HIS A 190 20.29 1.74 0.24
C HIS A 190 20.37 3.19 -0.20
N ILE A 191 20.49 3.42 -1.50
CA ILE A 191 20.63 4.77 -2.06
C ILE A 191 19.44 5.05 -2.98
N SER A 192 18.79 6.18 -2.74
CA SER A 192 17.68 6.67 -3.58
C SER A 192 18.08 8.01 -4.17
N LEU A 193 18.30 8.06 -5.49
CA LEU A 193 18.58 9.28 -6.22
C LEU A 193 17.28 9.88 -6.74
N SER A 194 17.06 11.18 -6.55
CA SER A 194 15.81 11.82 -6.94
C SER A 194 15.58 11.79 -8.46
N SER A 195 16.64 11.81 -9.23
CA SER A 195 16.62 11.67 -10.69
C SER A 195 16.14 10.30 -11.18
N GLU A 196 16.32 9.24 -10.38
CA GLU A 196 15.88 7.87 -10.70
C GLU A 196 14.48 7.58 -10.18
N VAL A 197 14.16 8.07 -8.96
CA VAL A 197 12.88 7.80 -8.29
C VAL A 197 11.74 8.58 -8.95
N LEU A 198 11.93 9.87 -9.16
CA LEU A 198 10.92 10.75 -9.76
C LEU A 198 11.61 11.90 -10.51
N SER A 199 11.92 11.71 -11.79
CA SER A 199 12.55 12.75 -12.65
C SER A 199 11.51 13.79 -13.08
N ARG A 200 11.22 14.75 -12.19
CA ARG A 200 10.15 15.74 -12.36
C ARG A 200 10.58 17.12 -11.83
N VAL A 201 10.00 18.18 -12.42
CA VAL A 201 10.15 19.53 -11.89
C VAL A 201 9.52 19.66 -10.50
N ARG A 202 9.91 20.67 -9.74
CA ARG A 202 9.56 20.97 -8.35
C ARG A 202 10.29 20.10 -7.33
N GLU A 203 10.93 20.77 -6.39
CA GLU A 203 11.84 20.16 -5.43
C GLU A 203 11.11 19.33 -4.38
N TRP A 204 10.01 19.85 -3.82
CA TRP A 204 9.31 19.18 -2.74
C TRP A 204 8.66 17.85 -3.17
N PRO A 205 7.85 17.77 -4.24
CA PRO A 205 7.28 16.49 -4.69
C PRO A 205 8.34 15.43 -4.96
N ARG A 206 9.44 15.83 -5.63
CA ARG A 206 10.56 14.95 -5.94
C ARG A 206 11.26 14.46 -4.68
N MET A 207 11.52 15.36 -3.72
CA MET A 207 12.12 15.03 -2.44
C MET A 207 11.22 14.11 -1.61
N SER A 208 9.92 14.39 -1.55
CA SER A 208 8.96 13.55 -0.82
C SER A 208 8.95 12.12 -1.35
N ALA A 209 8.84 11.94 -2.68
CA ALA A 209 8.91 10.61 -3.29
C ALA A 209 10.25 9.92 -3.01
N THR A 210 11.37 10.65 -3.08
CA THR A 210 12.71 10.10 -2.84
C THR A 210 12.91 9.68 -1.37
N LEU A 211 12.43 10.48 -0.44
CA LEU A 211 12.47 10.17 1.00
C LEU A 211 11.61 8.94 1.32
N LEU A 212 10.39 8.87 0.77
CA LEU A 212 9.51 7.71 0.93
C LEU A 212 10.13 6.46 0.32
N ASN A 213 10.76 6.60 -0.86
CA ASN A 213 11.49 5.49 -1.49
C ASN A 213 12.62 4.99 -0.59
N ALA A 214 13.48 5.88 -0.11
CA ALA A 214 14.58 5.54 0.79
C ALA A 214 14.09 4.90 2.10
N TYR A 215 12.95 5.34 2.61
CA TYR A 215 12.34 4.81 3.82
C TYR A 215 11.82 3.39 3.67
N LEU A 216 11.28 3.05 2.50
CA LEU A 216 10.62 1.77 2.24
C LEU A 216 11.52 0.74 1.56
N ALA A 217 12.57 1.17 0.85
CA ALA A 217 13.42 0.30 0.05
C ALA A 217 14.05 -0.86 0.84
N PRO A 218 14.64 -0.66 2.05
CA PRO A 218 15.21 -1.77 2.80
C PRO A 218 14.16 -2.80 3.26
N VAL A 219 12.93 -2.33 3.57
CA VAL A 219 11.83 -3.19 4.00
C VAL A 219 11.39 -4.10 2.86
N LEU A 220 11.16 -3.51 1.68
CA LEU A 220 10.74 -4.27 0.50
C LEU A 220 11.84 -5.21 0.02
N ALA A 221 13.09 -4.75 -0.03
CA ALA A 221 14.23 -5.56 -0.47
C ALA A 221 14.40 -6.81 0.40
N THR A 222 14.36 -6.66 1.72
CA THR A 222 14.44 -7.79 2.66
C THR A 222 13.32 -8.80 2.42
N TYR A 223 12.10 -8.32 2.27
CA TYR A 223 10.94 -9.16 2.03
C TYR A 223 11.03 -9.92 0.70
N ILE A 224 11.36 -9.23 -0.40
CA ILE A 224 11.46 -9.86 -1.72
C ILE A 224 12.57 -10.88 -1.76
N THR A 225 13.70 -10.61 -1.13
CA THR A 225 14.84 -11.57 -1.04
C THR A 225 14.45 -12.85 -0.28
N ASP A 226 13.72 -12.71 0.86
CA ASP A 226 13.19 -13.88 1.59
C ASP A 226 12.18 -14.66 0.74
N LEU A 227 11.28 -13.97 0.07
CA LEU A 227 10.28 -14.59 -0.82
C LEU A 227 10.94 -15.33 -1.98
N GLU A 228 11.92 -14.72 -2.66
CA GLU A 228 12.65 -15.38 -3.76
C GLU A 228 13.36 -16.66 -3.30
N THR A 229 14.00 -16.60 -2.14
CA THR A 229 14.68 -17.76 -1.53
C THR A 229 13.69 -18.90 -1.30
N ARG A 230 12.51 -18.60 -0.77
CA ARG A 230 11.47 -19.61 -0.50
C ARG A 230 10.83 -20.14 -1.78
N LEU A 231 10.57 -19.28 -2.77
CA LEU A 231 10.05 -19.72 -4.08
C LEU A 231 11.00 -20.71 -4.73
N ASN A 232 12.29 -20.39 -4.78
CA ASN A 232 13.31 -21.28 -5.33
C ASN A 232 13.36 -22.63 -4.58
N ALA A 233 13.33 -22.60 -3.27
CA ALA A 233 13.34 -23.81 -2.44
C ALA A 233 12.09 -24.68 -2.63
N SER A 234 10.95 -24.09 -3.01
CA SER A 234 9.71 -24.82 -3.27
C SER A 234 9.60 -25.40 -4.67
N GLY A 235 10.52 -25.09 -5.58
CA GLY A 235 10.47 -25.50 -6.98
C GLY A 235 9.84 -24.49 -7.94
N VAL A 236 9.44 -23.31 -7.48
CA VAL A 236 9.03 -22.19 -8.35
C VAL A 236 10.27 -21.46 -8.82
N THR A 237 10.83 -21.88 -9.95
CA THR A 237 12.16 -21.43 -10.43
C THR A 237 12.10 -20.39 -11.54
N THR A 238 10.92 -19.97 -11.97
CA THR A 238 10.77 -18.92 -13.01
C THR A 238 11.55 -17.66 -12.64
N GLN A 239 12.15 -17.02 -13.65
CA GLN A 239 12.75 -15.70 -13.52
C GLN A 239 11.74 -14.56 -13.82
N GLN A 240 10.56 -14.88 -14.33
CA GLN A 240 9.50 -13.92 -14.59
C GLN A 240 8.70 -13.66 -13.32
N ARG A 241 9.33 -12.93 -12.39
CA ARG A 241 8.74 -12.53 -11.09
C ARG A 241 8.53 -11.02 -11.06
N PHE A 242 7.30 -10.63 -10.84
CA PHE A 242 6.89 -9.24 -10.90
C PHE A 242 6.14 -8.81 -9.66
N LEU A 243 6.38 -7.56 -9.26
CA LEU A 243 5.63 -6.87 -8.23
C LEU A 243 4.67 -5.87 -8.88
N MET A 244 3.43 -5.83 -8.40
CA MET A 244 2.44 -4.86 -8.84
C MET A 244 2.83 -3.45 -8.42
N GLN A 245 2.50 -2.47 -9.26
CA GLN A 245 2.72 -1.04 -9.01
C GLN A 245 1.42 -0.29 -8.75
N SER A 246 1.53 0.89 -8.17
CA SER A 246 0.42 1.82 -7.87
C SER A 246 -0.43 2.19 -9.09
N ASN A 247 0.17 2.20 -10.28
CA ASN A 247 -0.52 2.50 -11.55
C ASN A 247 -1.12 1.26 -12.23
N GLY A 248 -1.16 0.12 -11.53
CA GLY A 248 -1.63 -1.14 -12.10
C GLY A 248 -0.67 -1.80 -13.10
N GLY A 249 0.53 -1.27 -13.28
CA GLY A 249 1.64 -1.92 -13.99
C GLY A 249 2.40 -2.90 -13.10
N VAL A 250 3.50 -3.44 -13.62
CA VAL A 250 4.37 -4.37 -12.90
C VAL A 250 5.83 -3.95 -12.99
N MET A 251 6.64 -4.32 -12.00
CA MET A 251 8.09 -4.21 -12.03
C MET A 251 8.74 -5.55 -11.67
N PRO A 252 9.90 -5.89 -12.25
CA PRO A 252 10.63 -7.08 -11.85
C PRO A 252 11.05 -7.04 -10.37
N PHE A 253 11.12 -8.20 -9.71
CA PHE A 253 11.61 -8.30 -8.32
C PHE A 253 13.01 -7.70 -8.15
N ALA A 254 13.89 -7.87 -9.14
CA ALA A 254 15.22 -7.26 -9.12
C ALA A 254 15.17 -5.73 -8.95
N ALA A 255 14.20 -5.05 -9.57
CA ALA A 255 14.03 -3.60 -9.40
C ALA A 255 13.53 -3.23 -7.99
N ALA A 256 12.74 -4.09 -7.35
CA ALA A 256 12.33 -3.91 -5.96
C ALA A 256 13.49 -4.11 -4.98
N VAL A 257 14.35 -5.10 -5.23
CA VAL A 257 15.54 -5.38 -4.40
C VAL A 257 16.58 -4.27 -4.49
N THR A 258 16.80 -3.71 -5.69
CA THR A 258 17.71 -2.56 -5.87
C THR A 258 17.17 -1.27 -5.24
N GLY A 259 15.88 -1.22 -4.93
CA GLY A 259 15.25 -0.11 -4.21
C GLY A 259 14.93 1.13 -5.05
N HIS A 260 15.21 1.12 -6.37
CA HIS A 260 15.02 2.33 -7.21
C HIS A 260 13.56 2.76 -7.39
N LYS A 261 12.61 1.83 -7.31
CA LYS A 261 11.18 2.09 -7.56
C LYS A 261 10.25 1.55 -6.46
N THR A 262 10.75 1.42 -5.25
CA THR A 262 9.97 0.87 -4.13
C THR A 262 8.70 1.66 -3.87
N VAL A 263 8.76 2.98 -3.97
CA VAL A 263 7.62 3.87 -3.74
C VAL A 263 6.43 3.59 -4.67
N HIS A 264 6.68 3.03 -5.86
CA HIS A 264 5.63 2.62 -6.81
C HIS A 264 4.87 1.36 -6.39
N SER A 265 5.27 0.66 -5.32
CA SER A 265 4.54 -0.51 -4.80
C SER A 265 3.46 -0.14 -3.78
N LEU A 266 3.34 1.15 -3.40
CA LEU A 266 2.29 1.62 -2.51
C LEU A 266 0.91 1.40 -3.14
N LEU A 267 -0.07 0.92 -2.34
CA LEU A 267 -1.45 0.67 -2.80
C LEU A 267 -1.56 -0.29 -4.01
N SER A 268 -0.58 -1.19 -4.19
CA SER A 268 -0.51 -2.08 -5.37
C SER A 268 -1.61 -3.14 -5.40
N GLY A 269 -2.10 -3.64 -4.25
CA GLY A 269 -3.21 -4.60 -4.19
C GLY A 269 -4.51 -4.01 -4.75
N PRO A 270 -5.02 -2.88 -4.19
CA PRO A 270 -6.18 -2.18 -4.72
C PRO A 270 -6.04 -1.80 -6.20
N ALA A 271 -4.84 -1.34 -6.62
CA ALA A 271 -4.56 -1.02 -8.01
C ALA A 271 -4.70 -2.25 -8.94
N ALA A 272 -4.24 -3.42 -8.49
CA ALA A 272 -4.42 -4.67 -9.23
C ALA A 272 -5.90 -5.03 -9.38
N GLY A 273 -6.70 -4.90 -8.32
CA GLY A 273 -8.13 -5.16 -8.32
C GLY A 273 -8.88 -4.23 -9.29
N ALA A 274 -8.60 -2.92 -9.24
CA ALA A 274 -9.16 -1.95 -10.16
C ALA A 274 -8.79 -2.25 -11.63
N ARG A 275 -7.51 -2.60 -11.89
CA ARG A 275 -7.04 -2.95 -13.21
C ARG A 275 -7.71 -4.23 -13.74
N ALA A 276 -7.84 -5.26 -12.90
CA ALA A 276 -8.52 -6.50 -13.26
C ALA A 276 -10.00 -6.28 -13.60
N SER A 277 -10.69 -5.41 -12.85
CA SER A 277 -12.10 -5.08 -13.08
C SER A 277 -12.35 -4.44 -14.45
N ALA A 278 -11.34 -3.77 -15.04
CA ALA A 278 -11.43 -3.22 -16.38
C ALA A 278 -11.47 -4.31 -17.49
N TYR A 279 -11.01 -5.52 -17.20
CA TYR A 279 -11.00 -6.65 -18.13
C TYR A 279 -12.21 -7.57 -18.00
N LEU A 280 -13.11 -7.35 -17.03
CA LEU A 280 -14.30 -8.17 -16.89
C LEU A 280 -15.18 -8.04 -18.14
N PRO A 281 -15.74 -9.15 -18.66
CA PRO A 281 -16.67 -9.13 -19.78
C PRO A 281 -17.88 -8.24 -19.45
N ARG A 282 -18.29 -7.42 -20.40
CA ARG A 282 -19.50 -6.59 -20.30
C ARG A 282 -20.59 -7.23 -21.12
N ASP A 283 -21.66 -7.66 -20.49
CA ASP A 283 -22.82 -8.25 -21.15
C ASP A 283 -23.67 -7.24 -21.97
N ASP A 284 -23.33 -5.96 -21.93
CA ASP A 284 -24.05 -4.86 -22.56
C ASP A 284 -23.65 -4.57 -24.02
N GLY A 285 -23.02 -5.54 -24.70
CA GLY A 285 -22.71 -5.45 -26.12
C GLY A 285 -21.63 -4.44 -26.50
N GLY A 286 -20.81 -4.02 -25.54
CA GLY A 286 -19.67 -3.13 -25.81
C GLY A 286 -20.05 -1.69 -26.14
N ALA A 287 -21.30 -1.28 -25.91
CA ALA A 287 -21.73 0.09 -26.08
C ALA A 287 -21.03 0.98 -25.05
N GLY A 288 -19.99 1.65 -25.49
CA GLY A 288 -19.18 2.57 -24.68
C GLY A 288 -20.07 3.59 -23.97
N GLY A 289 -19.80 3.80 -22.69
CA GLY A 289 -20.35 4.94 -21.99
C GLY A 289 -20.76 4.75 -20.53
N ARG A 290 -20.79 3.53 -20.01
CA ARG A 290 -21.05 3.34 -18.56
C ARG A 290 -19.73 3.16 -17.81
N GLY A 291 -19.50 4.04 -16.83
CA GLY A 291 -18.38 3.87 -15.87
C GLY A 291 -18.62 2.67 -14.96
N ILE A 292 -17.54 2.05 -14.50
CA ILE A 292 -17.57 1.01 -13.46
C ILE A 292 -17.02 1.63 -12.18
N VAL A 293 -17.71 1.44 -11.07
CA VAL A 293 -17.18 1.71 -9.73
C VAL A 293 -16.78 0.38 -9.12
N THR A 294 -15.50 0.22 -8.81
CA THR A 294 -15.01 -0.94 -8.05
C THR A 294 -15.11 -0.65 -6.57
N LEU A 295 -15.40 -1.68 -5.78
CA LEU A 295 -15.51 -1.56 -4.34
C LEU A 295 -14.90 -2.82 -3.72
N ASP A 296 -13.70 -2.67 -3.17
CA ASP A 296 -12.95 -3.75 -2.52
C ASP A 296 -12.92 -3.53 -1.01
N MET A 297 -13.80 -4.22 -0.29
CA MET A 297 -13.87 -4.14 1.17
C MET A 297 -13.09 -5.30 1.79
N GLY A 298 -11.92 -4.99 2.30
CA GLY A 298 -11.10 -5.89 3.09
C GLY A 298 -11.48 -5.93 4.57
N GLY A 299 -10.57 -6.45 5.40
CA GLY A 299 -10.74 -6.48 6.86
C GLY A 299 -10.58 -5.11 7.51
N THR A 300 -9.81 -4.19 6.93
CA THR A 300 -9.40 -2.93 7.57
C THR A 300 -9.87 -1.70 6.79
N SER A 301 -9.91 -1.78 5.47
CA SER A 301 -10.24 -0.67 4.57
C SER A 301 -11.20 -1.12 3.48
N CYS A 302 -11.79 -0.14 2.82
CA CYS A 302 -12.51 -0.32 1.57
C CYS A 302 -11.88 0.60 0.52
N ASP A 303 -11.43 0.00 -0.57
CA ASP A 303 -10.78 0.69 -1.68
C ASP A 303 -11.75 0.83 -2.85
N ILE A 304 -11.87 2.05 -3.34
CA ILE A 304 -12.83 2.43 -4.39
C ILE A 304 -12.05 2.99 -5.56
N ALA A 305 -12.34 2.48 -6.77
CA ALA A 305 -11.81 3.04 -8.00
C ALA A 305 -12.92 3.29 -9.01
N PHE A 306 -12.67 4.22 -9.92
CA PHE A 306 -13.55 4.52 -11.03
C PHE A 306 -12.88 4.13 -12.35
N ILE A 307 -13.62 3.39 -13.19
CA ILE A 307 -13.16 2.96 -14.50
C ILE A 307 -14.04 3.65 -15.55
N GLU A 308 -13.44 4.44 -16.39
CA GLU A 308 -14.09 5.14 -17.49
C GLU A 308 -13.44 4.77 -18.82
N GLY A 309 -14.25 4.60 -19.86
CA GLY A 309 -13.72 4.23 -21.18
C GLY A 309 -12.96 2.90 -21.23
N GLY A 310 -13.13 2.04 -20.23
CA GLY A 310 -12.45 0.73 -20.14
C GLY A 310 -11.08 0.75 -19.45
N ALA A 311 -10.67 1.90 -18.88
CA ALA A 311 -9.45 2.02 -18.11
C ALA A 311 -9.71 2.69 -16.75
N PRO A 312 -9.04 2.26 -15.66
CA PRO A 312 -9.04 3.01 -14.42
C PRO A 312 -8.43 4.39 -14.63
N LEU A 313 -8.94 5.40 -13.92
CA LEU A 313 -8.35 6.73 -13.93
C LEU A 313 -6.94 6.69 -13.30
N GLU A 314 -6.02 7.44 -13.90
CA GLU A 314 -4.66 7.59 -13.40
C GLU A 314 -4.42 9.02 -12.90
N VAL A 315 -3.71 9.13 -11.79
CA VAL A 315 -3.27 10.40 -11.20
C VAL A 315 -1.75 10.41 -11.05
N THR A 316 -1.17 11.60 -11.12
CA THR A 316 0.27 11.80 -10.94
C THR A 316 0.60 12.59 -9.68
N GLU A 317 -0.40 12.96 -8.92
CA GLU A 317 -0.29 13.68 -7.66
C GLU A 317 -1.22 13.03 -6.65
N GLY A 318 -0.72 12.73 -5.47
CA GLY A 318 -1.50 12.05 -4.44
C GLY A 318 -0.97 12.31 -3.03
N ILE A 319 -1.74 11.85 -2.05
CA ILE A 319 -1.35 11.88 -0.64
C ILE A 319 -1.50 10.49 -0.07
N VAL A 320 -0.43 9.95 0.49
CA VAL A 320 -0.44 8.66 1.20
C VAL A 320 0.08 8.87 2.62
N ALA A 321 -0.66 8.43 3.63
CA ALA A 321 -0.32 8.61 5.03
C ALA A 321 0.01 10.09 5.38
N ARG A 322 -0.80 11.03 4.88
CA ARG A 322 -0.63 12.49 5.01
C ARG A 322 0.68 13.04 4.41
N ARG A 323 1.29 12.31 3.49
CA ARG A 323 2.52 12.72 2.78
C ARG A 323 2.24 12.83 1.29
N GLN A 324 2.70 13.91 0.70
CA GLN A 324 2.62 14.07 -0.75
C GLN A 324 3.42 12.98 -1.46
N LEU A 325 2.81 12.35 -2.44
CA LEU A 325 3.39 11.30 -3.26
C LEU A 325 2.98 11.52 -4.71
N ASP A 326 3.89 12.09 -5.48
CA ASP A 326 3.64 12.46 -6.87
C ASP A 326 4.22 11.43 -7.85
N VAL A 327 3.93 10.14 -7.60
CA VAL A 327 4.24 9.07 -8.55
C VAL A 327 2.98 8.66 -9.31
N PRO A 328 3.09 8.17 -10.56
CA PRO A 328 1.94 7.65 -11.29
C PRO A 328 1.23 6.55 -10.49
N ALA A 329 -0.05 6.74 -10.23
CA ALA A 329 -0.90 5.82 -9.48
C ALA A 329 -2.30 5.78 -10.12
N LEU A 330 -3.05 4.71 -9.84
CA LEU A 330 -4.49 4.75 -10.11
C LEU A 330 -5.18 5.67 -9.10
N ASP A 331 -6.23 6.33 -9.54
CA ASP A 331 -7.08 7.15 -8.67
C ASP A 331 -7.90 6.22 -7.77
N LEU A 332 -7.40 6.03 -6.56
CA LEU A 332 -7.96 5.13 -5.55
C LEU A 332 -8.38 5.93 -4.33
N THR A 333 -9.63 5.82 -3.96
CA THR A 333 -10.14 6.35 -2.70
C THR A 333 -10.21 5.23 -1.67
N THR A 334 -9.45 5.34 -0.60
CA THR A 334 -9.45 4.38 0.51
C THR A 334 -10.20 4.96 1.71
N ILE A 335 -11.21 4.25 2.18
CA ILE A 335 -11.91 4.58 3.42
C ILE A 335 -11.54 3.58 4.52
N SER A 336 -11.35 4.07 5.76
CA SER A 336 -11.02 3.24 6.92
C SER A 336 -12.28 2.53 7.45
N ALA A 337 -12.88 1.70 6.62
CA ALA A 337 -14.10 0.95 6.92
C ALA A 337 -13.98 -0.45 6.31
N GLY A 338 -13.92 -1.47 7.16
CA GLY A 338 -13.77 -2.86 6.73
C GLY A 338 -14.45 -3.82 7.71
N GLY A 339 -14.40 -5.10 7.38
CA GLY A 339 -15.03 -6.15 8.20
C GLY A 339 -14.49 -6.22 9.63
N GLY A 340 -13.21 -5.89 9.85
CA GLY A 340 -12.57 -5.85 11.17
C GLY A 340 -12.75 -4.52 11.92
N SER A 341 -13.49 -3.54 11.37
CA SER A 341 -13.75 -2.28 12.08
C SER A 341 -14.46 -2.54 13.38
N ILE A 342 -13.87 -2.05 14.48
CA ILE A 342 -14.37 -2.25 15.85
C ILE A 342 -15.64 -1.43 16.05
N VAL A 343 -16.62 -2.04 16.66
CA VAL A 343 -17.90 -1.44 17.05
C VAL A 343 -17.86 -1.01 18.51
N TRP A 344 -18.26 0.20 18.81
CA TRP A 344 -18.23 0.76 20.16
C TRP A 344 -19.31 1.81 20.36
N ILE A 345 -19.56 2.17 21.60
CA ILE A 345 -20.50 3.24 22.00
C ILE A 345 -19.69 4.44 22.42
N ASP A 346 -19.90 5.58 21.79
CA ASP A 346 -19.16 6.79 22.09
C ASP A 346 -19.61 7.44 23.44
N ARG A 347 -18.89 8.48 23.87
CA ARG A 347 -19.18 9.18 25.14
C ARG A 347 -20.55 9.83 25.18
N ALA A 348 -21.15 10.09 24.04
CA ALA A 348 -22.49 10.66 23.92
C ALA A 348 -23.58 9.57 23.83
N GLY A 349 -23.21 8.28 23.87
CA GLY A 349 -24.12 7.15 23.81
C GLY A 349 -24.51 6.71 22.39
N PHE A 350 -23.80 7.21 21.35
CA PHE A 350 -24.08 6.82 19.96
C PHE A 350 -23.25 5.61 19.53
N LEU A 351 -23.87 4.78 18.70
CA LEU A 351 -23.19 3.68 18.03
C LEU A 351 -22.13 4.23 17.07
N SER A 352 -20.90 3.75 17.21
CA SER A 352 -19.76 4.12 16.37
C SER A 352 -19.08 2.88 15.81
N VAL A 353 -18.53 2.99 14.58
CA VAL A 353 -17.80 1.93 13.86
C VAL A 353 -16.48 2.49 13.39
N GLY A 354 -15.37 1.83 13.79
CA GLY A 354 -14.04 2.32 13.51
C GLY A 354 -13.68 3.61 14.25
N PRO A 355 -12.60 4.31 13.85
CA PRO A 355 -11.63 3.94 12.81
C PRO A 355 -10.72 2.77 13.18
N GLN A 356 -10.75 2.30 14.45
CA GLN A 356 -9.93 1.18 14.89
C GLN A 356 -10.40 -0.12 14.24
N SER A 357 -9.43 -0.97 13.88
CA SER A 357 -9.66 -2.32 13.36
C SER A 357 -9.09 -3.37 14.31
N ALA A 358 -9.79 -4.48 14.43
CA ALA A 358 -9.30 -5.66 15.15
C ALA A 358 -8.15 -6.37 14.39
N GLY A 359 -7.90 -5.99 13.15
CA GLY A 359 -6.87 -6.60 12.31
C GLY A 359 -7.13 -8.09 12.02
N ALA A 360 -6.06 -8.83 11.77
CA ALA A 360 -6.09 -10.28 11.57
C ALA A 360 -5.80 -11.06 12.85
N ASP A 361 -5.10 -10.47 13.79
CA ASP A 361 -4.68 -11.03 15.07
C ASP A 361 -4.81 -9.96 16.17
N PRO A 362 -5.70 -10.17 17.18
CA PRO A 362 -6.58 -11.32 17.37
C PRO A 362 -7.75 -11.42 16.37
N GLY A 363 -8.09 -10.33 15.68
CA GLY A 363 -9.18 -10.27 14.70
C GLY A 363 -10.59 -10.16 15.34
N PRO A 364 -11.65 -10.28 14.51
CA PRO A 364 -13.03 -10.35 14.95
C PRO A 364 -13.26 -11.41 16.04
N VAL A 365 -14.25 -11.20 16.91
CA VAL A 365 -14.57 -12.14 17.98
C VAL A 365 -14.87 -13.54 17.43
N CYS A 366 -15.60 -13.61 16.34
CA CYS A 366 -15.96 -14.86 15.66
C CYS A 366 -14.77 -15.68 15.15
N TYR A 367 -13.55 -15.11 15.08
CA TYR A 367 -12.38 -15.87 14.67
C TYR A 367 -11.86 -16.82 15.76
N GLY A 368 -12.30 -16.64 17.01
CA GLY A 368 -11.92 -17.50 18.14
C GLY A 368 -10.44 -17.41 18.52
N ARG A 369 -9.77 -16.28 18.22
CA ARG A 369 -8.33 -16.05 18.46
C ARG A 369 -8.07 -15.12 19.64
N GLY A 370 -9.07 -14.89 20.50
CA GLY A 370 -8.96 -13.98 21.65
C GLY A 370 -9.36 -12.54 21.37
N GLY A 371 -9.95 -12.25 20.21
CA GLY A 371 -10.61 -10.97 19.94
C GLY A 371 -11.77 -10.77 20.91
N ASP A 372 -11.84 -9.59 21.55
CA ASP A 372 -12.85 -9.26 22.56
C ASP A 372 -13.83 -8.17 22.07
N ASN A 373 -13.43 -7.32 21.17
CA ASN A 373 -14.26 -6.24 20.67
C ASN A 373 -15.06 -6.66 19.44
N PRO A 374 -16.42 -6.51 19.47
CA PRO A 374 -17.25 -6.83 18.33
C PRO A 374 -16.89 -5.97 17.12
N THR A 375 -17.01 -6.55 15.94
CA THR A 375 -16.64 -5.93 14.66
C THR A 375 -17.81 -5.97 13.67
N VAL A 376 -17.64 -5.36 12.50
CA VAL A 376 -18.59 -5.49 11.40
C VAL A 376 -18.77 -6.94 10.96
N THR A 377 -17.68 -7.73 10.91
CA THR A 377 -17.76 -9.18 10.59
C THR A 377 -18.66 -9.95 11.58
N ASP A 378 -18.58 -9.62 12.86
CA ASP A 378 -19.45 -10.24 13.87
C ASP A 378 -20.93 -9.86 13.65
N ALA A 379 -21.19 -8.60 13.26
CA ALA A 379 -22.52 -8.15 12.89
C ALA A 379 -23.04 -8.84 11.61
N ASP A 380 -22.18 -9.05 10.61
CA ASP A 380 -22.53 -9.74 9.37
C ASP A 380 -22.96 -11.20 9.61
N ILE A 381 -22.35 -11.89 10.59
CA ILE A 381 -22.80 -13.22 11.02
C ILE A 381 -24.19 -13.15 11.64
N VAL A 382 -24.43 -12.17 12.52
CA VAL A 382 -25.75 -12.01 13.18
C VAL A 382 -26.83 -11.67 12.15
N CYS A 383 -26.51 -10.88 11.15
CA CYS A 383 -27.42 -10.55 10.04
C CYS A 383 -27.61 -11.71 9.03
N GLY A 384 -26.86 -12.82 9.16
CA GLY A 384 -26.92 -13.94 8.21
C GLY A 384 -26.27 -13.65 6.84
N LEU A 385 -25.43 -12.60 6.74
CA LEU A 385 -24.73 -12.24 5.52
C LEU A 385 -23.45 -13.07 5.31
N LEU A 386 -22.86 -13.56 6.41
CA LEU A 386 -21.73 -14.49 6.39
C LEU A 386 -22.17 -15.87 6.87
N ASN A 387 -21.82 -16.90 6.10
CA ASN A 387 -22.01 -18.29 6.51
C ASN A 387 -20.86 -18.71 7.45
N PRO A 388 -21.11 -18.94 8.75
CA PRO A 388 -20.08 -19.29 9.72
C PRO A 388 -19.44 -20.66 9.45
N ASP A 389 -20.12 -21.56 8.73
CA ASP A 389 -19.61 -22.88 8.39
C ASP A 389 -18.77 -22.91 7.10
N TYR A 390 -18.78 -21.82 6.31
CA TYR A 390 -18.09 -21.75 5.03
C TYR A 390 -17.24 -20.48 4.93
N PHE A 391 -16.27 -20.35 5.84
CA PHE A 391 -15.30 -19.26 5.78
C PHE A 391 -13.96 -19.77 5.21
N LEU A 392 -13.24 -18.95 4.46
CA LEU A 392 -12.00 -19.33 3.76
C LEU A 392 -12.18 -20.61 2.90
N GLY A 393 -13.23 -20.66 2.08
CA GLY A 393 -13.51 -21.84 1.27
C GLY A 393 -13.90 -23.10 2.08
N GLY A 394 -14.42 -22.90 3.29
CA GLY A 394 -14.81 -23.99 4.19
C GLY A 394 -13.68 -24.55 5.08
N THR A 395 -12.48 -23.96 5.00
CA THR A 395 -11.31 -24.41 5.79
C THR A 395 -11.33 -23.88 7.23
N GLN A 396 -12.09 -22.83 7.50
CA GLN A 396 -12.26 -22.26 8.84
C GLN A 396 -13.75 -22.10 9.16
N LYS A 397 -14.12 -22.48 10.36
CA LYS A 397 -15.44 -22.17 10.94
C LYS A 397 -15.34 -20.93 11.80
N LEU A 398 -16.39 -20.12 11.78
CA LEU A 398 -16.51 -18.93 12.62
C LEU A 398 -17.39 -19.24 13.83
N ASP A 399 -17.03 -18.69 14.98
CA ASP A 399 -17.82 -18.82 16.21
C ASP A 399 -18.98 -17.81 16.22
N ALA A 400 -20.11 -18.23 15.67
CA ALA A 400 -21.31 -17.41 15.62
C ALA A 400 -21.91 -17.16 17.02
N ALA A 401 -21.69 -18.07 17.99
CA ALA A 401 -22.19 -17.90 19.35
C ALA A 401 -21.39 -16.81 20.08
N ALA A 402 -20.06 -16.81 19.94
CA ALA A 402 -19.21 -15.76 20.49
C ALA A 402 -19.52 -14.39 19.89
N ALA A 403 -19.71 -14.29 18.56
CA ALA A 403 -20.12 -13.06 17.89
C ALA A 403 -21.43 -12.49 18.46
N ARG A 404 -22.46 -13.34 18.59
CA ARG A 404 -23.76 -12.95 19.18
C ARG A 404 -23.61 -12.47 20.62
N ALA A 405 -22.89 -13.21 21.46
CA ALA A 405 -22.68 -12.86 22.86
C ALA A 405 -21.93 -11.53 23.03
N ALA A 406 -20.91 -11.27 22.22
CA ALA A 406 -20.16 -10.02 22.25
C ALA A 406 -21.01 -8.82 21.84
N LEU A 407 -21.78 -8.94 20.75
CA LEU A 407 -22.69 -7.88 20.31
C LEU A 407 -23.82 -7.63 21.31
N GLU A 408 -24.40 -8.68 21.88
CA GLU A 408 -25.44 -8.56 22.91
C GLU A 408 -24.93 -7.81 24.13
N THR A 409 -23.77 -8.23 24.66
CA THR A 409 -23.23 -7.71 25.91
C THR A 409 -22.68 -6.29 25.75
N LYS A 410 -21.94 -6.02 24.67
CA LYS A 410 -21.21 -4.76 24.51
C LYS A 410 -21.99 -3.67 23.79
N ILE A 411 -23.02 -4.04 22.99
CA ILE A 411 -23.74 -3.08 22.14
C ILE A 411 -25.25 -3.11 22.43
N ALA A 412 -25.90 -4.26 22.20
CA ALA A 412 -27.37 -4.33 22.23
C ALA A 412 -27.94 -3.98 23.62
N THR A 413 -27.45 -4.65 24.66
CA THR A 413 -27.92 -4.43 26.06
C THR A 413 -27.63 -3.00 26.55
N PRO A 414 -26.41 -2.42 26.40
CA PRO A 414 -26.17 -1.04 26.81
C PRO A 414 -27.00 -0.01 26.07
N MET A 415 -27.33 -0.25 24.79
CA MET A 415 -28.14 0.64 23.97
C MET A 415 -29.65 0.36 24.06
N LYS A 416 -30.05 -0.65 24.86
CA LYS A 416 -31.45 -1.08 25.00
C LYS A 416 -32.11 -1.45 23.66
N MET A 417 -31.35 -2.13 22.81
CA MET A 417 -31.77 -2.62 21.50
C MET A 417 -31.86 -4.15 21.51
N THR A 418 -32.60 -4.70 20.58
CA THR A 418 -32.49 -6.13 20.25
C THR A 418 -31.15 -6.39 19.53
N LEU A 419 -30.67 -7.63 19.60
CA LEU A 419 -29.45 -8.02 18.88
C LEU A 419 -29.55 -7.77 17.37
N ALA A 420 -30.74 -7.98 16.79
CA ALA A 420 -30.99 -7.73 15.37
C ALA A 420 -30.93 -6.24 15.03
N GLU A 421 -31.52 -5.37 15.85
CA GLU A 421 -31.44 -3.91 15.68
C GLU A 421 -30.01 -3.40 15.81
N ALA A 422 -29.25 -3.92 16.78
CA ALA A 422 -27.84 -3.56 16.95
C ALA A 422 -27.01 -3.96 15.72
N ALA A 423 -27.16 -5.19 15.23
CA ALA A 423 -26.43 -5.66 14.04
C ALA A 423 -26.80 -4.87 12.78
N ALA A 424 -28.10 -4.62 12.55
CA ALA A 424 -28.55 -3.80 11.44
C ALA A 424 -28.07 -2.33 11.56
N GLY A 425 -28.06 -1.77 12.77
CA GLY A 425 -27.53 -0.44 13.05
C GLY A 425 -26.04 -0.31 12.74
N ILE A 426 -25.24 -1.34 13.04
CA ILE A 426 -23.81 -1.41 12.69
C ILE A 426 -23.64 -1.36 11.16
N ARG A 427 -24.45 -2.11 10.41
CA ARG A 427 -24.41 -2.11 8.94
C ARG A 427 -24.77 -0.76 8.34
N LEU A 428 -25.77 -0.11 8.88
CA LEU A 428 -26.13 1.25 8.47
C LEU A 428 -25.04 2.26 8.80
N ARG A 429 -24.41 2.11 9.98
CA ARG A 429 -23.34 3.03 10.40
C ARG A 429 -22.08 2.88 9.57
N ILE A 430 -21.66 1.67 9.22
CA ILE A 430 -20.50 1.46 8.33
C ILE A 430 -20.78 2.05 6.94
N LYS A 431 -21.99 1.93 6.43
CA LYS A 431 -22.38 2.59 5.19
C LYS A 431 -22.26 4.11 5.29
N ALA A 432 -22.74 4.71 6.38
CA ALA A 432 -22.64 6.15 6.63
C ALA A 432 -21.20 6.64 6.76
N VAL A 433 -20.29 5.82 7.35
CA VAL A 433 -18.83 6.11 7.39
C VAL A 433 -18.26 6.13 5.97
N GLY A 434 -18.68 5.21 5.11
CA GLY A 434 -18.29 5.20 3.71
C GLY A 434 -18.81 6.37 2.88
N GLU A 435 -19.94 6.97 3.31
CA GLU A 435 -20.52 8.15 2.68
C GLU A 435 -19.92 9.48 3.18
N GLN A 436 -19.22 9.46 4.32
CA GLN A 436 -18.45 10.62 4.80
C GLN A 436 -17.23 10.78 3.90
N LYS A 437 -17.03 11.97 3.35
CA LYS A 437 -15.88 12.28 2.51
C LYS A 437 -14.60 11.76 3.14
N PRO A 438 -13.78 10.98 2.41
CA PRO A 438 -12.48 10.57 2.91
C PRO A 438 -11.64 11.82 3.18
N THR A 439 -11.14 11.95 4.40
CA THR A 439 -10.32 13.09 4.83
C THR A 439 -8.93 13.09 4.19
N THR A 440 -8.63 12.15 3.31
CA THR A 440 -7.30 12.05 2.70
C THR A 440 -7.34 11.23 1.42
N ILE A 441 -7.76 11.79 0.32
CA ILE A 441 -7.19 11.56 -1.03
C ILE A 441 -7.87 12.58 -1.96
N THR A 442 -7.03 13.47 -2.44
CA THR A 442 -7.14 14.48 -3.50
C THR A 442 -8.48 14.99 -3.99
N ASN A 443 -8.61 16.27 -3.84
CA ASN A 443 -9.65 17.22 -4.15
C ASN A 443 -10.24 17.26 -5.58
N GLU A 444 -9.76 16.51 -6.55
CA GLU A 444 -10.33 16.53 -7.89
C GLU A 444 -11.52 15.58 -8.03
N ALA A 445 -11.48 14.41 -7.41
CA ALA A 445 -12.63 13.51 -7.37
C ALA A 445 -13.80 14.12 -6.57
N ASP A 446 -13.51 14.85 -5.49
CA ASP A 446 -14.49 15.61 -4.73
C ASP A 446 -15.17 16.70 -5.58
N ASN A 447 -14.45 17.32 -6.50
CA ASN A 447 -15.00 18.33 -7.41
C ASN A 447 -15.89 17.73 -8.50
N LEU A 448 -15.60 16.52 -8.99
CA LEU A 448 -16.46 15.81 -9.95
C LEU A 448 -17.81 15.42 -9.34
N TRP A 449 -17.85 15.04 -8.05
CA TRP A 449 -19.11 14.74 -7.36
C TRP A 449 -19.95 16.00 -7.05
N THR A 450 -19.30 17.12 -6.74
CA THR A 450 -20.01 18.38 -6.47
C THR A 450 -20.52 19.06 -7.73
N THR A 451 -19.81 18.95 -8.85
CA THR A 451 -20.27 19.52 -10.13
C THR A 451 -21.40 18.74 -10.78
N SER A 452 -21.50 17.42 -10.57
CA SER A 452 -22.63 16.63 -11.09
C SER A 452 -23.95 16.87 -10.37
N LYS A 453 -23.93 17.40 -9.13
CA LYS A 453 -25.15 17.80 -8.39
C LYS A 453 -25.59 19.25 -8.61
N ALA A 454 -24.73 20.10 -9.17
CA ALA A 454 -25.05 21.50 -9.46
C ALA A 454 -25.65 21.73 -10.86
N GLY A 455 -25.82 20.68 -11.65
CA GLY A 455 -26.35 20.71 -13.02
C GLY A 455 -27.77 20.13 -13.15
N LYS A 456 -28.66 20.40 -12.19
CA LYS A 456 -30.11 20.29 -12.40
C LYS A 456 -30.84 21.36 -11.62
#